data_c2eeceedaaec076eaee3178fdd84cf46
#
_entry.id   c2eeceedaaec076eaee3178fdd84cf46
#
_cell.length_a   1.000
_cell.length_b   1.000
_cell.length_c   1.000
_cell.angle_alpha   90.00
_cell.angle_beta   90.00
_cell.angle_gamma   90.00
#
_symmetry.space_group_name_H-M   'P 1'
#
loop_
_entity.id
_entity.type
_entity.pdbx_description
1 polymer ?
#
loop_
_entity_poly.entity_id
_entity_poly.type
_entity_poly.pdbx_seq_one_letter_code
_entity_poly.pdbx_strand_id
1 'polypeptide(L)'
;MSEQFTVTMLGGFEVYRDGQLLDLPPSCQRLVALVALKRRAVPRSWTCRTLWPTTRPDRATARLRTTLWRLRPMGADTLMVVTPQSIALAPDVSVDWYESVDLIGQLVGHSERAHPDRDLTAELLPLLREGALLDGWTDDWNAHARATYRQLRLDALDALMGSRE
;
A
#
# COMPACT_ATOMS: atom_id res chain seq x y z
N MET A 1 15.36 14.56 14.35
CA MET A 1 14.53 14.57 13.12
C MET A 1 14.03 13.16 12.85
N SER A 2 12.73 13.00 12.76
CA SER A 2 12.13 11.70 12.47
C SER A 2 12.34 11.34 11.00
N GLU A 3 12.69 10.09 10.73
CA GLU A 3 12.79 9.56 9.37
C GLU A 3 11.40 9.53 8.74
N GLN A 4 11.30 9.98 7.48
CA GLN A 4 10.05 9.98 6.73
C GLN A 4 10.08 8.88 5.68
N PHE A 5 9.20 7.90 5.82
CA PHE A 5 9.03 6.85 4.82
C PHE A 5 7.83 7.14 3.93
N THR A 6 7.99 6.85 2.64
CA THR A 6 6.93 6.90 1.65
C THR A 6 6.89 5.57 0.92
N VAL A 7 5.71 4.98 0.83
CA VAL A 7 5.49 3.75 0.06
C VAL A 7 4.59 4.10 -1.12
N THR A 8 5.08 3.83 -2.33
CA THR A 8 4.26 3.99 -3.54
C THR A 8 3.81 2.61 -4.00
N MET A 9 2.51 2.46 -4.19
CA MET A 9 1.87 1.21 -4.59
C MET A 9 1.09 1.36 -5.91
N LEU A 10 0.97 2.58 -6.42
CA LEU A 10 0.27 2.85 -7.67
C LEU A 10 1.27 2.87 -8.84
N GLY A 11 1.00 2.07 -9.86
CA GLY A 11 1.88 1.92 -11.02
C GLY A 11 3.05 0.97 -10.79
N GLY A 12 3.21 0.43 -9.59
CA GLY A 12 4.31 -0.44 -9.21
C GLY A 12 4.45 -0.49 -7.70
N PHE A 13 5.65 -0.76 -7.20
CA PHE A 13 5.92 -0.76 -5.76
C PHE A 13 7.32 -0.21 -5.49
N GLU A 14 7.39 0.85 -4.69
CA GLU A 14 8.65 1.46 -4.27
C GLU A 14 8.55 1.96 -2.84
N VAL A 15 9.67 1.94 -2.14
CA VAL A 15 9.78 2.49 -0.78
C VAL A 15 10.88 3.54 -0.78
N TYR A 16 10.58 4.71 -0.24
CA TYR A 16 11.51 5.83 -0.10
C TYR A 16 11.72 6.14 1.37
N ARG A 17 12.95 6.50 1.71
CA ARG A 17 13.31 7.04 3.02
C ARG A 17 13.89 8.43 2.80
N ASP A 18 13.24 9.43 3.38
CA ASP A 18 13.65 10.85 3.22
C ASP A 18 13.89 11.22 1.75
N GLY A 19 13.02 10.73 0.86
CA GLY A 19 13.08 11.01 -0.58
C GLY A 19 14.04 10.14 -1.37
N GLN A 20 14.79 9.24 -0.73
CA GLN A 20 15.72 8.34 -1.40
C GLN A 20 15.10 6.96 -1.58
N LEU A 21 15.15 6.44 -2.81
CA LEU A 21 14.64 5.10 -3.13
C LEU A 21 15.48 4.05 -2.41
N LEU A 22 14.79 3.13 -1.72
CA LEU A 22 15.42 1.97 -1.09
C LEU A 22 15.31 0.76 -2.02
N ASP A 23 16.44 0.07 -2.22
CA ASP A 23 16.48 -1.14 -3.04
C ASP A 23 16.21 -2.36 -2.14
N LEU A 24 14.92 -2.58 -1.84
CA LEU A 24 14.51 -3.69 -0.98
C LEU A 24 14.56 -5.02 -1.74
N PRO A 25 15.05 -6.11 -1.10
CA PRO A 25 14.94 -7.44 -1.68
C PRO A 25 13.47 -7.80 -1.98
N PRO A 26 13.21 -8.64 -2.99
CA PRO A 26 11.82 -9.00 -3.34
C PRO A 26 10.99 -9.55 -2.18
N SER A 27 11.59 -10.33 -1.28
CA SER A 27 10.88 -10.86 -0.10
C SER A 27 10.43 -9.74 0.83
N CYS A 28 11.26 -8.70 1.00
CA CYS A 28 10.93 -7.53 1.81
C CYS A 28 9.83 -6.70 1.14
N GLN A 29 9.90 -6.53 -0.18
CA GLN A 29 8.87 -5.81 -0.92
C GLN A 29 7.51 -6.48 -0.75
N ARG A 30 7.44 -7.81 -0.87
CA ARG A 30 6.19 -8.57 -0.71
C ARG A 30 5.63 -8.43 0.70
N LEU A 31 6.48 -8.50 1.72
CA LEU A 31 6.06 -8.34 3.12
C LEU A 31 5.49 -6.93 3.36
N VAL A 32 6.20 -5.90 2.95
CA VAL A 32 5.77 -4.51 3.14
C VAL A 32 4.46 -4.26 2.39
N ALA A 33 4.35 -4.72 1.15
CA ALA A 33 3.13 -4.56 0.36
C ALA A 33 1.92 -5.25 1.00
N LEU A 34 2.10 -6.47 1.51
CA LEU A 34 1.02 -7.21 2.18
C LEU A 34 0.52 -6.47 3.42
N VAL A 35 1.43 -6.01 4.27
CA VAL A 35 1.08 -5.27 5.49
C VAL A 35 0.41 -3.94 5.12
N ALA A 36 0.93 -3.25 4.11
CA ALA A 36 0.36 -2.00 3.63
C ALA A 36 -1.09 -2.18 3.13
N LEU A 37 -1.36 -3.27 2.41
CA LEU A 37 -2.71 -3.54 1.88
C LEU A 37 -3.76 -3.66 2.98
N LYS A 38 -3.39 -4.11 4.16
CA LYS A 38 -4.35 -4.27 5.27
C LYS A 38 -4.60 -2.99 6.03
N ARG A 39 -3.69 -2.01 5.95
CA ARG A 39 -3.81 -0.69 6.60
C ARG A 39 -4.10 -0.82 8.11
N ARG A 40 -3.62 -1.90 8.72
CA ARG A 40 -3.79 -2.20 10.15
C ARG A 40 -2.76 -3.24 10.57
N ALA A 41 -2.62 -3.45 11.88
CA ALA A 41 -1.79 -4.53 12.40
C ALA A 41 -2.36 -5.89 11.98
N VAL A 42 -1.50 -6.79 11.52
CA VAL A 42 -1.87 -8.14 11.10
C VAL A 42 -1.13 -9.17 11.93
N PRO A 43 -1.74 -10.33 12.23
CA PRO A 43 -1.05 -11.39 12.96
C PRO A 43 0.15 -11.94 12.19
N ARG A 44 1.25 -12.20 12.90
CA ARG A 44 2.46 -12.76 12.26
C ARG A 44 2.18 -14.13 11.65
N SER A 45 1.38 -14.95 12.31
CA SER A 45 1.00 -16.28 11.81
C SER A 45 0.21 -16.18 10.50
N TRP A 46 -0.71 -15.23 10.42
CA TRP A 46 -1.47 -14.98 9.20
C TRP A 46 -0.55 -14.52 8.05
N THR A 47 0.40 -13.65 8.36
CA THR A 47 1.39 -13.15 7.39
C THR A 47 2.20 -14.30 6.79
N CYS A 48 2.65 -15.22 7.65
CA CYS A 48 3.41 -16.40 7.22
C CYS A 48 2.59 -17.29 6.29
N ARG A 49 1.34 -17.57 6.67
CA ARG A 49 0.45 -18.43 5.86
C ARG A 49 0.11 -17.79 4.53
N THR A 50 0.00 -16.47 4.50
CA THR A 50 -0.35 -15.73 3.29
C THR A 50 0.80 -15.65 2.31
N LEU A 51 2.00 -15.32 2.79
CA LEU A 51 3.18 -15.18 1.93
C LEU A 51 3.76 -16.53 1.51
N TRP A 52 3.73 -17.52 2.40
CA TRP A 52 4.36 -18.81 2.17
C TRP A 52 3.40 -19.96 2.50
N PRO A 53 2.31 -20.11 1.72
CA PRO A 53 1.23 -21.08 2.05
C PRO A 53 1.68 -22.52 1.98
N THR A 54 2.74 -22.84 1.22
CA THR A 54 3.24 -24.21 1.07
C THR A 54 4.45 -24.51 1.95
N THR A 55 4.90 -23.53 2.75
CA THR A 55 6.04 -23.67 3.65
C THR A 55 5.56 -24.14 5.03
N ARG A 56 6.31 -25.05 5.65
CA ARG A 56 6.00 -25.51 7.02
C ARG A 56 6.00 -24.33 7.99
N PRO A 57 5.10 -24.33 9.00
CA PRO A 57 4.96 -23.19 9.91
C PRO A 57 6.27 -22.75 10.60
N ASP A 58 7.10 -23.71 11.02
CA ASP A 58 8.39 -23.41 11.65
C ASP A 58 9.36 -22.72 10.70
N ARG A 59 9.41 -23.16 9.45
CA ARG A 59 10.24 -22.54 8.40
C ARG A 59 9.70 -21.20 7.96
N ALA A 60 8.37 -21.07 7.89
CA ALA A 60 7.73 -19.79 7.53
C ALA A 60 8.02 -18.74 8.60
N THR A 61 7.96 -19.12 9.88
CA THR A 61 8.30 -18.22 11.00
C THR A 61 9.75 -17.76 10.91
N ALA A 62 10.67 -18.69 10.62
CA ALA A 62 12.08 -18.36 10.44
C ALA A 62 12.31 -17.44 9.24
N ARG A 63 11.58 -17.68 8.14
CA ARG A 63 11.65 -16.86 6.93
C ARG A 63 11.14 -15.44 7.19
N LEU A 64 10.05 -15.29 7.94
CA LEU A 64 9.55 -13.97 8.34
C LEU A 64 10.58 -13.22 9.17
N ARG A 65 11.19 -13.88 10.14
CA ARG A 65 12.22 -13.27 10.99
C ARG A 65 13.40 -12.80 10.16
N THR A 66 13.86 -13.61 9.21
CA THR A 66 14.95 -13.25 8.28
C THR A 66 14.56 -12.07 7.41
N THR A 67 13.33 -12.07 6.89
CA THR A 67 12.84 -10.98 6.04
C THR A 67 12.80 -9.66 6.81
N LEU A 68 12.30 -9.68 8.04
CA LEU A 68 12.28 -8.50 8.91
C LEU A 68 13.70 -8.01 9.21
N TRP A 69 14.62 -8.93 9.47
CA TRP A 69 16.02 -8.60 9.74
C TRP A 69 16.69 -7.88 8.56
N ARG A 70 16.35 -8.27 7.33
CA ARG A 70 16.92 -7.68 6.10
C ARG A 70 16.56 -6.21 5.92
N LEU A 71 15.53 -5.72 6.61
CA LEU A 71 15.15 -4.31 6.55
C LEU A 71 16.14 -3.41 7.30
N ARG A 72 16.84 -3.93 8.31
CA ARG A 72 17.79 -3.14 9.13
C ARG A 72 18.96 -2.56 8.32
N PRO A 73 19.70 -3.37 7.52
CA PRO A 73 20.82 -2.83 6.75
C PRO A 73 20.39 -1.77 5.74
N MET A 74 19.12 -1.78 5.34
CA MET A 74 18.55 -0.81 4.39
C MET A 74 18.12 0.49 5.08
N GLY A 75 18.22 0.57 6.41
CA GLY A 75 17.71 1.70 7.17
C GLY A 75 16.19 1.73 7.23
N ALA A 76 15.52 0.59 7.03
CA ALA A 76 14.06 0.48 6.99
C ALA A 76 13.50 -0.26 8.21
N ASP A 77 14.27 -0.38 9.29
CA ASP A 77 13.84 -1.06 10.51
C ASP A 77 12.69 -0.35 11.22
N THR A 78 12.54 0.96 11.03
CA THR A 78 11.46 1.76 11.62
C THR A 78 10.25 1.92 10.69
N LEU A 79 10.30 1.34 9.50
CA LEU A 79 9.18 1.36 8.55
C LEU A 79 7.95 0.62 9.11
N MET A 80 8.18 -0.42 9.89
CA MET A 80 7.12 -1.24 10.47
C MET A 80 7.24 -1.33 11.98
N VAL A 81 6.08 -1.46 12.65
CA VAL A 81 5.98 -1.74 14.08
C VAL A 81 5.76 -3.24 14.21
N VAL A 82 6.75 -3.93 14.82
CA VAL A 82 6.75 -5.39 14.97
C VAL A 82 6.62 -5.73 16.44
N THR A 83 5.62 -6.53 16.77
CA THR A 83 5.43 -7.09 18.12
C THR A 83 5.59 -8.61 18.06
N PRO A 84 5.63 -9.32 19.19
CA PRO A 84 5.65 -10.80 19.15
C PRO A 84 4.45 -11.42 18.45
N GLN A 85 3.32 -10.70 18.34
CA GLN A 85 2.07 -11.22 17.77
C GLN A 85 1.72 -10.62 16.41
N SER A 86 2.16 -9.39 16.10
CA SER A 86 1.64 -8.65 14.96
C SER A 86 2.69 -7.81 14.24
N ILE A 87 2.33 -7.39 13.02
CA ILE A 87 3.14 -6.47 12.20
C ILE A 87 2.19 -5.41 11.63
N ALA A 88 2.65 -4.15 11.63
CA ALA A 88 1.92 -3.03 11.03
C ALA A 88 2.91 -2.07 10.39
N LEU A 89 2.47 -1.29 9.40
CA LEU A 89 3.25 -0.13 8.99
C LEU A 89 3.25 0.89 10.12
N ALA A 90 4.36 1.62 10.29
CA ALA A 90 4.42 2.72 11.24
C ALA A 90 3.35 3.77 10.86
N PRO A 91 2.68 4.39 11.84
CA PRO A 91 1.52 5.24 11.54
C PRO A 91 1.87 6.52 10.77
N ASP A 92 3.13 6.94 10.77
CA ASP A 92 3.59 8.13 10.07
C ASP A 92 4.07 7.86 8.62
N VAL A 93 3.98 6.61 8.16
CA VAL A 93 4.35 6.26 6.78
C VAL A 93 3.29 6.76 5.82
N SER A 94 3.72 7.49 4.78
CA SER A 94 2.85 7.96 3.72
C SER A 94 2.70 6.87 2.65
N VAL A 95 1.46 6.58 2.24
CA VAL A 95 1.16 5.57 1.20
C VAL A 95 0.26 6.23 0.17
N ASP A 96 0.69 6.25 -1.09
CA ASP A 96 -0.06 6.88 -2.19
C ASP A 96 -1.43 6.23 -2.39
N TRP A 97 -1.51 4.92 -2.25
CA TRP A 97 -2.77 4.19 -2.37
C TRP A 97 -3.78 4.61 -1.29
N TYR A 98 -3.33 4.81 -0.04
CA TYR A 98 -4.21 5.29 1.04
C TYR A 98 -4.77 6.67 0.70
N GLU A 99 -3.90 7.56 0.24
CA GLU A 99 -4.31 8.90 -0.16
C GLU A 99 -5.34 8.87 -1.28
N SER A 100 -5.09 8.05 -2.32
CA SER A 100 -6.02 7.90 -3.44
C SER A 100 -7.37 7.36 -2.99
N VAL A 101 -7.39 6.29 -2.19
CA VAL A 101 -8.63 5.68 -1.69
C VAL A 101 -9.43 6.67 -0.85
N ASP A 102 -8.76 7.41 0.03
CA ASP A 102 -9.42 8.39 0.90
C ASP A 102 -10.01 9.55 0.07
N LEU A 103 -9.28 10.04 -0.93
CA LEU A 103 -9.76 11.10 -1.83
C LEU A 103 -10.91 10.62 -2.72
N ILE A 104 -10.85 9.40 -3.23
CA ILE A 104 -11.95 8.80 -3.99
C ILE A 104 -13.19 8.70 -3.11
N GLY A 105 -13.04 8.30 -1.86
CA GLY A 105 -14.13 8.22 -0.89
C GLY A 105 -14.80 9.59 -0.69
N GLN A 106 -14.02 10.66 -0.60
CA GLN A 106 -14.54 12.01 -0.50
C GLN A 106 -15.28 12.43 -1.78
N LEU A 107 -14.73 12.10 -2.95
CA LEU A 107 -15.34 12.41 -4.23
C LEU A 107 -16.71 11.72 -4.38
N VAL A 108 -16.78 10.43 -4.08
CA VAL A 108 -18.02 9.65 -4.21
C VAL A 108 -19.03 10.05 -3.13
N GLY A 109 -18.56 10.33 -1.89
CA GLY A 109 -19.42 10.77 -0.80
C GLY A 109 -20.05 12.14 -1.00
N HIS A 110 -19.47 12.96 -1.89
CA HIS A 110 -19.97 14.29 -2.23
C HIS A 110 -20.66 14.34 -3.60
N SER A 111 -20.93 13.18 -4.21
CA SER A 111 -21.52 13.10 -5.56
C SER A 111 -22.92 13.70 -5.66
N GLU A 112 -23.60 13.92 -4.54
CA GLU A 112 -24.90 14.62 -4.49
C GLU A 112 -24.75 16.16 -4.56
N ARG A 113 -23.55 16.68 -4.45
CA ARG A 113 -23.26 18.11 -4.60
C ARG A 113 -22.78 18.37 -6.03
N ALA A 114 -23.30 19.41 -6.63
CA ALA A 114 -23.24 19.67 -8.06
C ALA A 114 -21.84 19.84 -8.66
N HIS A 115 -20.77 19.99 -7.85
CA HIS A 115 -19.41 20.14 -8.37
C HIS A 115 -18.40 19.55 -7.37
N PRO A 116 -17.48 18.67 -7.82
CA PRO A 116 -16.35 18.29 -6.97
C PRO A 116 -15.50 19.52 -6.67
N ASP A 117 -14.98 19.56 -5.45
CA ASP A 117 -14.04 20.59 -5.03
C ASP A 117 -12.83 20.57 -5.99
N ARG A 118 -12.42 21.75 -6.48
CA ARG A 118 -11.26 21.88 -7.36
C ARG A 118 -9.99 21.36 -6.71
N ASP A 119 -9.84 21.59 -5.39
CA ASP A 119 -8.68 21.11 -4.65
C ASP A 119 -8.67 19.59 -4.60
N LEU A 120 -9.82 18.95 -4.40
CA LEU A 120 -9.95 17.50 -4.40
C LEU A 120 -9.53 16.91 -5.76
N THR A 121 -10.01 17.50 -6.86
CA THR A 121 -9.66 17.08 -8.21
C THR A 121 -8.15 17.25 -8.46
N ALA A 122 -7.58 18.38 -8.06
CA ALA A 122 -6.17 18.68 -8.24
C ALA A 122 -5.27 17.71 -7.47
N GLU A 123 -5.69 17.25 -6.29
CA GLU A 123 -4.94 16.28 -5.51
C GLU A 123 -5.11 14.85 -6.04
N LEU A 124 -6.32 14.48 -6.45
CA LEU A 124 -6.64 13.11 -6.85
C LEU A 124 -6.14 12.76 -8.25
N LEU A 125 -6.23 13.68 -9.20
CA LEU A 125 -5.94 13.39 -10.61
C LEU A 125 -4.51 12.87 -10.83
N PRO A 126 -3.45 13.44 -10.20
CA PRO A 126 -2.10 12.89 -10.33
C PRO A 126 -2.00 11.45 -9.81
N LEU A 127 -2.70 11.11 -8.72
CA LEU A 127 -2.71 9.76 -8.17
C LEU A 127 -3.38 8.76 -9.11
N LEU A 128 -4.49 9.16 -9.75
CA LEU A 128 -5.17 8.31 -10.73
C LEU A 128 -4.29 8.06 -11.96
N ARG A 129 -3.43 9.01 -12.31
CA ARG A 129 -2.51 8.88 -13.46
C ARG A 129 -1.33 7.96 -13.17
N GLU A 130 -1.00 7.71 -11.91
CA GLU A 130 0.09 6.80 -11.54
C GLU A 130 -0.19 5.35 -11.98
N GLY A 131 -1.45 4.95 -12.07
CA GLY A 131 -1.85 3.68 -12.63
C GLY A 131 -2.52 2.74 -11.65
N ALA A 132 -2.46 1.46 -11.96
CA ALA A 132 -3.11 0.40 -11.18
C ALA A 132 -2.36 0.11 -9.89
N LEU A 133 -3.10 -0.33 -8.88
CA LEU A 133 -2.51 -0.80 -7.62
C LEU A 133 -1.62 -2.01 -7.88
N LEU A 134 -0.37 -1.96 -7.42
CA LEU A 134 0.62 -3.04 -7.57
C LEU A 134 0.66 -3.58 -9.01
N ASP A 135 0.81 -2.66 -9.98
CA ASP A 135 0.82 -3.02 -11.38
C ASP A 135 1.91 -4.06 -11.68
N GLY A 136 1.51 -5.14 -12.36
CA GLY A 136 2.41 -6.25 -12.69
C GLY A 136 2.51 -7.34 -11.62
N TRP A 137 1.94 -7.13 -10.43
CA TRP A 137 1.91 -8.16 -9.38
C TRP A 137 0.76 -9.14 -9.64
N THR A 138 1.04 -10.44 -9.44
CA THR A 138 0.08 -11.50 -9.73
C THR A 138 -0.18 -12.46 -8.58
N ASP A 139 0.25 -12.12 -7.37
CA ASP A 139 0.04 -12.94 -6.19
C ASP A 139 -1.45 -12.99 -5.81
N ASP A 140 -1.91 -14.14 -5.33
CA ASP A 140 -3.32 -14.33 -4.94
C ASP A 140 -3.75 -13.37 -3.84
N TRP A 141 -2.86 -13.08 -2.88
CA TRP A 141 -3.18 -12.24 -1.73
C TRP A 141 -3.41 -10.77 -2.09
N ASN A 142 -2.98 -10.32 -3.27
CA ASN A 142 -3.21 -8.94 -3.70
C ASN A 142 -4.29 -8.81 -4.80
N ALA A 143 -4.81 -9.92 -5.31
CA ALA A 143 -5.75 -9.91 -6.44
C ALA A 143 -7.03 -9.14 -6.14
N HIS A 144 -7.61 -9.35 -4.96
CA HIS A 144 -8.86 -8.67 -4.57
C HIS A 144 -8.66 -7.16 -4.42
N ALA A 145 -7.59 -6.76 -3.76
CA ALA A 145 -7.28 -5.32 -3.58
C ALA A 145 -7.03 -4.65 -4.92
N ARG A 146 -6.32 -5.30 -5.84
CA ARG A 146 -6.07 -4.76 -7.19
C ARG A 146 -7.37 -4.59 -7.98
N ALA A 147 -8.25 -5.58 -7.91
CA ALA A 147 -9.55 -5.53 -8.59
C ALA A 147 -10.45 -4.44 -7.99
N THR A 148 -10.50 -4.33 -6.67
CA THR A 148 -11.28 -3.31 -5.96
C THR A 148 -10.78 -1.91 -6.34
N TYR A 149 -9.47 -1.70 -6.32
CA TYR A 149 -8.91 -0.37 -6.68
C TYR A 149 -9.14 -0.05 -8.15
N ARG A 150 -9.06 -1.03 -9.05
CA ARG A 150 -9.37 -0.81 -10.47
C ARG A 150 -10.78 -0.25 -10.63
N GLN A 151 -11.75 -0.79 -9.91
CA GLN A 151 -13.13 -0.31 -9.98
C GLN A 151 -13.27 1.09 -9.37
N LEU A 152 -12.64 1.32 -8.21
CA LEU A 152 -12.64 2.65 -7.58
C LEU A 152 -12.05 3.71 -8.51
N ARG A 153 -10.97 3.38 -9.19
CA ARG A 153 -10.28 4.28 -10.12
C ARG A 153 -11.19 4.61 -11.31
N LEU A 154 -11.86 3.62 -11.87
CA LEU A 154 -12.81 3.83 -12.97
C LEU A 154 -14.00 4.71 -12.53
N ASP A 155 -14.55 4.44 -11.37
CA ASP A 155 -15.67 5.22 -10.82
C ASP A 155 -15.25 6.68 -10.60
N ALA A 156 -14.04 6.89 -10.10
CA ALA A 156 -13.50 8.23 -9.88
C ALA A 156 -13.30 8.97 -11.20
N LEU A 157 -12.77 8.32 -12.21
CA LEU A 157 -12.57 8.91 -13.54
C LEU A 157 -13.92 9.28 -14.17
N ASP A 158 -14.92 8.41 -14.06
CA ASP A 158 -16.27 8.69 -14.54
C ASP A 158 -16.89 9.89 -13.83
N ALA A 159 -16.74 9.97 -12.51
CA ALA A 159 -17.25 11.09 -11.72
C ALA A 159 -16.59 12.42 -12.12
N LEU A 160 -15.27 12.41 -12.37
CA LEU A 160 -14.52 13.59 -12.79
C LEU A 160 -14.88 14.01 -14.21
N MET A 161 -15.14 13.05 -15.11
CA MET A 161 -15.56 13.35 -16.48
C MET A 161 -17.00 13.81 -16.56
N GLY A 162 -17.91 13.22 -15.78
CA GLY A 162 -19.32 13.59 -15.72
C GLY A 162 -19.55 15.00 -15.18
N SER A 163 -18.62 15.54 -14.41
CA SER A 163 -18.72 16.91 -13.88
C SER A 163 -18.36 17.99 -14.89
N ARG A 164 -18.01 17.64 -16.13
CA ARG A 164 -17.65 18.58 -17.19
C ARG A 164 -18.85 18.96 -18.08
N GLU A 165 -20.00 18.30 -17.90
CA GLU A 165 -21.25 18.65 -18.63
C GLU A 165 -22.07 19.72 -17.86
#